data_95240767cca3922bca3a9743794d16ce
#
_entry.id   95240767cca3922bca3a9743794d16ce
#
_cell.length_a   1.000
_cell.length_b   1.000
_cell.length_c   1.000
_cell.angle_alpha   90.00
_cell.angle_beta   90.00
_cell.angle_gamma   90.00
#
_symmetry.space_group_name_H-M   'P 1'
#
loop_
_entity.id
_entity.type
_entity.pdbx_description
1 polymer ?
#
loop_
_entity_poly.entity_id
_entity_poly.type
_entity_poly.pdbx_seq_one_letter_code
_entity_poly.pdbx_strand_id
1 'polypeptide(L)'
;MRVFVAIEISKTQILENIKKFQENAKIDAKPTRTDQIHFTLQFLGEIDEILCEKIKNALNEISFSEFEISLNGVGGFPNLKNPRVIWIGIEKNGAEKLISLAKKVEMKLISLGFEQDKKFKPHLTVFRVKKRIGDVSSIMKDFETTNFGAEIVSKIKLKKSVLSPKGPEYSDLLEVNAK
;
A
#
# COMPACT_ATOMS: atom_id res chain seq x y z
N MET A 1 -13.63 14.65 -3.62
CA MET A 1 -13.29 13.24 -3.94
C MET A 1 -12.15 12.76 -3.05
N ARG A 2 -12.22 11.54 -2.52
CA ARG A 2 -11.15 10.96 -1.70
C ARG A 2 -10.03 10.41 -2.57
N VAL A 3 -8.79 10.82 -2.31
CA VAL A 3 -7.63 10.41 -3.11
C VAL A 3 -6.43 10.01 -2.26
N PHE A 4 -5.53 9.23 -2.86
CA PHE A 4 -4.28 8.78 -2.25
C PHE A 4 -3.23 8.49 -3.32
N VAL A 5 -1.96 8.56 -2.96
CA VAL A 5 -0.83 8.19 -3.82
C VAL A 5 -0.39 6.78 -3.47
N ALA A 6 -0.23 5.93 -4.49
CA ALA A 6 0.04 4.51 -4.29
C ALA A 6 1.00 3.92 -5.33
N ILE A 7 1.55 2.75 -4.98
CA ILE A 7 2.23 1.81 -5.87
C ILE A 7 1.44 0.52 -5.85
N GLU A 8 1.00 0.06 -7.01
CA GLU A 8 0.26 -1.19 -7.17
C GLU A 8 1.22 -2.38 -7.32
N ILE A 9 0.78 -3.52 -6.83
CA ILE A 9 1.36 -4.81 -7.18
C ILE A 9 0.66 -5.32 -8.43
N SER A 10 1.42 -5.56 -9.49
CA SER A 10 0.89 -5.96 -10.79
C SER A 10 1.31 -7.37 -11.22
N LYS A 11 2.40 -7.90 -10.65
CA LYS A 11 2.94 -9.20 -11.02
C LYS A 11 1.99 -10.33 -10.60
N THR A 12 1.45 -11.04 -11.58
CA THR A 12 0.43 -12.10 -11.38
C THR A 12 0.88 -13.14 -10.36
N GLN A 13 2.14 -13.60 -10.41
CA GLN A 13 2.65 -14.60 -9.48
C GLN A 13 2.63 -14.12 -8.03
N ILE A 14 2.92 -12.83 -7.79
CA ILE A 14 2.83 -12.24 -6.43
C ILE A 14 1.39 -12.23 -5.96
N LEU A 15 0.46 -11.79 -6.79
CA LEU A 15 -0.98 -11.74 -6.45
C LEU A 15 -1.53 -13.14 -6.15
N GLU A 16 -1.09 -14.16 -6.90
CA GLU A 16 -1.43 -15.56 -6.62
C GLU A 16 -0.85 -16.04 -5.29
N ASN A 17 0.40 -15.71 -4.97
CA ASN A 17 1.03 -16.07 -3.71
C ASN A 17 0.33 -15.39 -2.52
N ILE A 18 -0.09 -14.13 -2.67
CA ILE A 18 -0.88 -13.41 -1.67
C ILE A 18 -2.23 -14.08 -1.47
N LYS A 19 -2.90 -14.46 -2.55
CA LYS A 19 -4.20 -15.15 -2.49
C LYS A 19 -4.09 -16.48 -1.76
N LYS A 20 -3.06 -17.29 -2.04
CA LYS A 20 -2.78 -18.54 -1.31
C LYS A 20 -2.57 -18.29 0.18
N PHE A 21 -1.82 -17.25 0.54
CA PHE A 21 -1.65 -16.86 1.93
C PHE A 21 -2.99 -16.50 2.58
N GLN A 22 -3.80 -15.69 1.93
CA GLN A 22 -5.12 -15.28 2.43
C GLN A 22 -6.04 -16.50 2.67
N GLU A 23 -5.98 -17.50 1.80
CA GLU A 23 -6.77 -18.74 1.91
C GLU A 23 -6.26 -19.66 3.02
N ASN A 24 -4.94 -19.75 3.21
CA ASN A 24 -4.30 -20.66 4.15
C ASN A 24 -4.20 -20.10 5.58
N ALA A 25 -4.21 -18.80 5.77
CA ALA A 25 -4.06 -18.18 7.09
C ALA A 25 -5.22 -18.47 8.06
N LYS A 26 -6.41 -18.83 7.55
CA LYS A 26 -7.59 -19.22 8.35
C LYS A 26 -7.91 -18.27 9.50
N ILE A 27 -7.94 -16.97 9.22
CA ILE A 27 -8.29 -15.92 10.16
C ILE A 27 -9.65 -15.31 9.81
N ASP A 28 -10.42 -14.90 10.83
CA ASP A 28 -11.72 -14.24 10.63
C ASP A 28 -11.54 -12.74 10.32
N ALA A 29 -10.96 -12.46 9.16
CA ALA A 29 -10.72 -11.12 8.66
C ALA A 29 -11.06 -11.01 7.18
N LYS A 30 -11.43 -9.81 6.73
CA LYS A 30 -11.76 -9.57 5.33
C LYS A 30 -10.46 -9.50 4.49
N PRO A 31 -10.24 -10.42 3.54
CA PRO A 31 -9.10 -10.34 2.64
C PRO A 31 -9.24 -9.11 1.74
N THR A 32 -8.11 -8.43 1.49
CA THR A 32 -8.03 -7.39 0.46
C THR A 32 -8.10 -8.07 -0.91
N ARG A 33 -8.93 -7.55 -1.79
CA ARG A 33 -9.04 -8.08 -3.16
C ARG A 33 -7.70 -7.93 -3.87
N THR A 34 -7.33 -8.91 -4.68
CA THR A 34 -6.03 -8.92 -5.37
C THR A 34 -5.85 -7.75 -6.33
N ASP A 35 -6.93 -7.28 -6.96
CA ASP A 35 -6.94 -6.10 -7.83
C ASP A 35 -6.85 -4.77 -7.06
N GLN A 36 -6.80 -4.81 -5.74
CA GLN A 36 -6.70 -3.64 -4.85
C GLN A 36 -5.43 -3.65 -3.98
N ILE A 37 -4.54 -4.60 -4.21
CA ILE A 37 -3.28 -4.72 -3.46
C ILE A 37 -2.31 -3.60 -3.88
N HIS A 38 -1.93 -2.75 -2.94
CA HIS A 38 -1.04 -1.61 -3.18
C HIS A 38 -0.33 -1.16 -1.90
N PHE A 39 0.80 -0.47 -2.08
CA PHE A 39 1.40 0.35 -1.04
C PHE A 39 0.81 1.76 -1.11
N THR A 40 0.27 2.26 -0.01
CA THR A 40 -0.14 3.67 0.08
C THR A 40 1.06 4.51 0.50
N LEU A 41 1.55 5.37 -0.37
CA LEU A 41 2.64 6.30 -0.07
C LEU A 41 2.13 7.48 0.75
N GLN A 42 0.96 8.03 0.41
CA GLN A 42 0.35 9.14 1.11
C GLN A 42 -1.16 9.19 0.91
N PHE A 43 -1.91 9.29 2.01
CA PHE A 43 -3.34 9.63 1.96
C PHE A 43 -3.50 11.14 1.86
N LEU A 44 -4.36 11.59 0.95
CA LEU A 44 -4.64 13.02 0.74
C LEU A 44 -6.05 13.41 1.21
N GLY A 45 -6.89 12.43 1.49
CA GLY A 45 -8.25 12.68 1.98
C GLY A 45 -9.21 13.22 0.92
N GLU A 46 -10.17 14.01 1.35
CA GLU A 46 -11.16 14.61 0.47
C GLU A 46 -10.62 15.91 -0.14
N ILE A 47 -10.64 15.99 -1.46
CA ILE A 47 -10.19 17.15 -2.23
C ILE A 47 -11.21 17.54 -3.30
N ASP A 48 -11.17 18.79 -3.76
CA ASP A 48 -11.90 19.26 -4.93
C ASP A 48 -11.11 19.03 -6.24
N GLU A 49 -11.73 19.38 -7.36
CA GLU A 49 -11.13 19.19 -8.69
C GLU A 49 -9.94 20.12 -8.93
N ILE A 50 -9.99 21.36 -8.41
CA ILE A 50 -8.93 22.35 -8.59
C ILE A 50 -7.66 21.87 -7.87
N LEU A 51 -7.80 21.41 -6.65
CA LEU A 51 -6.68 20.86 -5.87
C LEU A 51 -6.15 19.56 -6.49
N CYS A 52 -7.05 18.74 -7.07
CA CYS A 52 -6.65 17.53 -7.79
C CYS A 52 -5.70 17.83 -8.96
N GLU A 53 -6.00 18.85 -9.76
CA GLU A 53 -5.12 19.25 -10.87
C GLU A 53 -3.76 19.80 -10.37
N LYS A 54 -3.73 20.54 -9.26
CA LYS A 54 -2.46 20.99 -8.64
C LYS A 54 -1.63 19.81 -8.16
N ILE A 55 -2.27 18.80 -7.57
CA ILE A 55 -1.60 17.56 -7.11
C ILE A 55 -1.03 16.81 -8.31
N LYS A 56 -1.80 16.64 -9.40
CA LYS A 56 -1.31 15.98 -10.62
C LYS A 56 -0.07 16.67 -11.18
N ASN A 57 -0.09 18.00 -11.26
CA ASN A 57 1.05 18.79 -11.74
C ASN A 57 2.28 18.58 -10.85
N ALA A 58 2.12 18.64 -9.52
CA ALA A 58 3.20 18.41 -8.57
C ALA A 58 3.78 16.98 -8.67
N LEU A 59 2.93 15.97 -8.81
CA LEU A 59 3.36 14.59 -8.95
C LEU A 59 4.11 14.33 -10.27
N ASN A 60 3.70 14.98 -11.37
CA ASN A 60 4.39 14.87 -12.67
C ASN A 60 5.83 15.40 -12.65
N GLU A 61 6.18 16.25 -11.68
CA GLU A 61 7.55 16.73 -11.48
C GLU A 61 8.45 15.73 -10.76
N ILE A 62 7.89 14.64 -10.22
CA ILE A 62 8.68 13.62 -9.53
C ILE A 62 9.49 12.82 -10.54
N SER A 63 10.79 12.75 -10.28
CA SER A 63 11.72 11.88 -11.02
C SER A 63 12.26 10.80 -10.08
N PHE A 64 12.20 9.55 -10.51
CA PHE A 64 12.76 8.40 -9.81
C PHE A 64 13.16 7.33 -10.83
N SER A 65 14.15 6.51 -10.51
CA SER A 65 14.51 5.34 -11.30
C SER A 65 13.72 4.13 -10.79
N GLU A 66 13.41 3.20 -11.68
CA GLU A 66 12.79 1.93 -11.26
C GLU A 66 13.69 1.17 -10.29
N PHE A 67 13.08 0.41 -9.40
CA PHE A 67 13.79 -0.44 -8.44
C PHE A 67 12.97 -1.67 -8.09
N GLU A 68 13.67 -2.73 -7.71
CA GLU A 68 13.06 -3.95 -7.24
C GLU A 68 12.77 -3.90 -5.74
N ILE A 69 11.65 -4.49 -5.34
CA ILE A 69 11.30 -4.78 -3.94
C ILE A 69 10.98 -6.26 -3.81
N SER A 70 11.50 -6.90 -2.76
CA SER A 70 11.15 -8.28 -2.40
C SER A 70 10.16 -8.27 -1.25
N LEU A 71 9.03 -8.94 -1.45
CA LEU A 71 7.94 -9.03 -0.49
C LEU A 71 8.14 -10.25 0.40
N ASN A 72 8.34 -10.04 1.69
CA ASN A 72 8.54 -11.11 2.65
C ASN A 72 8.02 -10.78 4.04
N GLY A 73 7.69 -11.84 4.77
CA GLY A 73 7.21 -11.74 6.12
C GLY A 73 5.83 -11.11 6.24
N VAL A 74 5.24 -11.25 7.40
CA VAL A 74 3.91 -10.75 7.73
C VAL A 74 3.91 -10.07 9.08
N GLY A 75 3.00 -9.13 9.25
CA GLY A 75 2.82 -8.43 10.52
C GLY A 75 1.43 -7.86 10.66
N GLY A 76 1.19 -7.14 11.73
CA GLY A 76 -0.10 -6.52 12.00
C GLY A 76 0.03 -5.15 12.64
N PHE A 77 -0.92 -4.27 12.37
CA PHE A 77 -1.08 -3.00 13.05
C PHE A 77 -2.36 -3.01 13.90
N PRO A 78 -2.31 -2.49 15.14
CA PRO A 78 -1.13 -1.99 15.86
C PRO A 78 -0.12 -3.09 16.20
N ASN A 79 -0.54 -4.34 16.34
CA ASN A 79 0.28 -5.52 16.58
C ASN A 79 -0.53 -6.81 16.27
N LEU A 80 0.10 -7.98 16.36
CA LEU A 80 -0.55 -9.27 16.07
C LEU A 80 -1.44 -9.80 17.20
N LYS A 81 -1.35 -9.24 18.42
CA LYS A 81 -2.22 -9.64 19.56
C LYS A 81 -3.64 -9.09 19.42
N ASN A 82 -3.79 -7.94 18.77
CA ASN A 82 -5.08 -7.34 18.48
C ASN A 82 -5.02 -6.53 17.18
N PRO A 83 -4.86 -7.19 16.03
CA PRO A 83 -4.65 -6.50 14.78
C PRO A 83 -5.94 -5.84 14.25
N ARG A 84 -5.78 -4.72 13.57
CA ARG A 84 -6.79 -4.08 12.73
C ARG A 84 -6.48 -4.26 11.25
N VAL A 85 -5.20 -4.46 10.95
CA VAL A 85 -4.69 -4.72 9.61
C VAL A 85 -3.63 -5.80 9.71
N ILE A 86 -3.65 -6.75 8.79
CA ILE A 86 -2.55 -7.69 8.57
C ILE A 86 -1.91 -7.33 7.24
N TRP A 87 -0.58 -7.30 7.23
CA TRP A 87 0.20 -6.81 6.11
C TRP A 87 1.38 -7.72 5.79
N ILE A 88 1.83 -7.64 4.54
CA ILE A 88 3.09 -8.23 4.07
C ILE A 88 4.17 -7.14 4.10
N GLY A 89 5.36 -7.51 4.57
CA GLY A 89 6.52 -6.64 4.63
C GLY A 89 7.38 -6.69 3.38
N ILE A 90 8.47 -5.94 3.43
CA ILE A 90 9.46 -5.83 2.36
C ILE A 90 10.85 -5.98 2.98
N GLU A 91 11.80 -6.52 2.23
CA GLU A 91 13.19 -6.55 2.62
C GLU A 91 13.76 -5.12 2.79
N LYS A 92 14.84 -5.01 3.58
CA LYS A 92 15.38 -3.72 4.03
C LYS A 92 15.70 -2.74 2.89
N ASN A 93 16.39 -3.21 1.84
CA ASN A 93 16.83 -2.35 0.73
C ASN A 93 15.64 -1.77 -0.05
N GLY A 94 14.65 -2.59 -0.38
CA GLY A 94 13.43 -2.14 -1.04
C GLY A 94 12.59 -1.22 -0.15
N ALA A 95 12.53 -1.50 1.15
CA ALA A 95 11.87 -0.63 2.13
C ALA A 95 12.50 0.76 2.17
N GLU A 96 13.83 0.86 2.20
CA GLU A 96 14.55 2.14 2.18
C GLU A 96 14.26 2.94 0.90
N LYS A 97 14.23 2.28 -0.26
CA LYS A 97 13.88 2.91 -1.54
C LYS A 97 12.43 3.40 -1.59
N LEU A 98 11.49 2.61 -1.05
CA LEU A 98 10.09 3.04 -0.93
C LEU A 98 9.93 4.22 0.02
N ILE A 99 10.64 4.25 1.14
CA ILE A 99 10.65 5.37 2.08
C ILE A 99 11.20 6.62 1.39
N SER A 100 12.27 6.49 0.62
CA SER A 100 12.84 7.60 -0.16
C SER A 100 11.85 8.14 -1.19
N LEU A 101 11.13 7.25 -1.90
CA LEU A 101 10.12 7.66 -2.87
C LEU A 101 8.92 8.32 -2.20
N ALA A 102 8.43 7.78 -1.07
CA ALA A 102 7.36 8.40 -0.29
C ALA A 102 7.76 9.80 0.21
N LYS A 103 9.02 9.99 0.60
CA LYS A 103 9.53 11.32 0.98
C LYS A 103 9.55 12.31 -0.19
N LYS A 104 9.90 11.86 -1.40
CA LYS A 104 9.80 12.70 -2.60
C LYS A 104 8.35 13.13 -2.87
N VAL A 105 7.39 12.22 -2.72
CA VAL A 105 5.96 12.54 -2.85
C VAL A 105 5.55 13.59 -1.82
N GLU A 106 5.86 13.37 -0.55
CA GLU A 106 5.56 14.31 0.53
C GLU A 106 6.13 15.70 0.26
N MET A 107 7.42 15.79 -0.11
CA MET A 107 8.09 17.07 -0.40
C MET A 107 7.42 17.85 -1.54
N LYS A 108 6.90 17.16 -2.54
CA LYS A 108 6.16 17.80 -3.65
C LYS A 108 4.77 18.27 -3.24
N LEU A 109 4.16 17.63 -2.26
CA LEU A 109 2.79 17.92 -1.85
C LEU A 109 2.68 18.80 -0.60
N ILE A 110 3.79 19.04 0.12
CA ILE A 110 3.80 19.85 1.35
C ILE A 110 3.33 21.29 1.11
N SER A 111 3.70 21.91 -0.03
CA SER A 111 3.25 23.26 -0.40
C SER A 111 1.75 23.35 -0.70
N LEU A 112 1.10 22.19 -0.93
CA LEU A 112 -0.35 22.05 -1.14
C LEU A 112 -1.09 21.70 0.16
N GLY A 113 -0.39 21.66 1.31
CA GLY A 113 -0.96 21.38 2.62
C GLY A 113 -0.98 19.89 3.01
N PHE A 114 -0.24 19.04 2.31
CA PHE A 114 -0.19 17.59 2.59
C PHE A 114 1.13 17.21 3.26
N GLU A 115 1.26 17.55 4.52
CA GLU A 115 2.32 17.06 5.40
C GLU A 115 1.87 15.74 6.06
N GLN A 116 2.80 14.78 6.21
CA GLN A 116 2.49 13.54 6.90
C GLN A 116 2.69 13.68 8.41
N ASP A 117 1.64 13.39 9.18
CA ASP A 117 1.70 13.40 10.65
C ASP A 117 2.58 12.27 11.21
N LYS A 118 2.79 11.20 10.44
CA LYS A 118 3.51 10.00 10.86
C LYS A 118 4.50 9.54 9.82
N LYS A 119 5.65 9.04 10.29
CA LYS A 119 6.65 8.42 9.43
C LYS A 119 6.04 7.28 8.61
N PHE A 120 6.26 7.31 7.30
CA PHE A 120 5.85 6.24 6.40
C PHE A 120 6.50 4.90 6.78
N LYS A 121 5.68 3.87 6.93
CA LYS A 121 6.11 2.49 7.17
C LYS A 121 5.64 1.63 6.01
N PRO A 122 6.54 1.14 5.15
CA PRO A 122 6.17 0.30 4.02
C PRO A 122 5.44 -0.97 4.47
N HIS A 123 4.21 -1.14 4.01
CA HIS A 123 3.41 -2.33 4.29
C HIS A 123 2.35 -2.53 3.22
N LEU A 124 2.08 -3.77 2.88
CA LEU A 124 1.09 -4.18 1.90
C LEU A 124 -0.10 -4.80 2.63
N THR A 125 -1.20 -4.07 2.75
CA THR A 125 -2.38 -4.55 3.47
C THR A 125 -3.04 -5.72 2.73
N VAL A 126 -3.13 -6.87 3.38
CA VAL A 126 -3.73 -8.09 2.82
C VAL A 126 -4.98 -8.57 3.55
N PHE A 127 -5.20 -8.12 4.79
CA PHE A 127 -6.46 -8.31 5.52
C PHE A 127 -6.84 -7.05 6.29
N ARG A 128 -8.14 -6.80 6.36
CA ARG A 128 -8.75 -5.79 7.24
C ARG A 128 -9.63 -6.47 8.26
N VAL A 129 -9.38 -6.20 9.53
CA VAL A 129 -10.08 -6.78 10.66
C VAL A 129 -11.20 -5.84 11.09
N LYS A 130 -12.46 -6.25 10.90
CA LYS A 130 -13.63 -5.47 11.28
C LYS A 130 -14.05 -5.68 12.73
N LYS A 131 -13.94 -6.93 13.20
CA LYS A 131 -14.26 -7.36 14.57
C LYS A 131 -12.99 -7.78 15.29
N ARG A 132 -12.99 -7.73 16.62
CA ARG A 132 -11.86 -8.25 17.38
C ARG A 132 -11.73 -9.76 17.15
N ILE A 133 -10.57 -10.20 16.64
CA ILE A 133 -10.27 -11.63 16.34
C ILE A 133 -9.31 -12.26 17.34
N GLY A 134 -8.79 -11.46 18.30
CA GLY A 134 -7.81 -11.93 19.27
C GLY A 134 -6.38 -12.00 18.72
N ASP A 135 -5.54 -12.74 19.41
CA ASP A 135 -4.12 -12.90 19.09
C ASP A 135 -3.93 -13.88 17.93
N VAL A 136 -3.32 -13.40 16.85
CA VAL A 136 -3.00 -14.19 15.65
C VAL A 136 -1.49 -14.44 15.50
N SER A 137 -0.69 -14.13 16.53
CA SER A 137 0.77 -14.25 16.47
C SER A 137 1.23 -15.67 16.13
N SER A 138 0.57 -16.69 16.70
CA SER A 138 0.89 -18.10 16.44
C SER A 138 0.64 -18.48 14.96
N ILE A 139 -0.47 -18.03 14.39
CA ILE A 139 -0.81 -18.28 12.98
C ILE A 139 0.19 -17.55 12.07
N MET A 140 0.49 -16.29 12.38
CA MET A 140 1.37 -15.46 11.55
C MET A 140 2.83 -15.92 11.61
N LYS A 141 3.24 -16.59 12.69
CA LYS A 141 4.60 -17.16 12.82
C LYS A 141 4.92 -18.16 11.70
N ASP A 142 3.94 -18.90 11.23
CA ASP A 142 4.11 -19.87 10.13
C ASP A 142 4.45 -19.18 8.79
N PHE A 143 4.20 -17.87 8.68
CA PHE A 143 4.41 -17.07 7.48
C PHE A 143 5.53 -16.03 7.63
N GLU A 144 6.22 -15.95 8.77
CA GLU A 144 7.18 -14.87 9.05
C GLU A 144 8.38 -14.84 8.08
N THR A 145 8.72 -16.00 7.50
CA THR A 145 9.81 -16.13 6.51
C THR A 145 9.29 -16.36 5.09
N THR A 146 7.98 -16.27 4.86
CA THR A 146 7.40 -16.49 3.54
C THR A 146 7.85 -15.40 2.57
N ASN A 147 8.40 -15.83 1.43
CA ASN A 147 8.73 -14.97 0.31
C ASN A 147 7.56 -14.96 -0.69
N PHE A 148 6.96 -13.79 -0.91
CA PHE A 148 5.83 -13.63 -1.84
C PHE A 148 6.27 -13.29 -3.25
N GLY A 149 7.54 -13.00 -3.47
CA GLY A 149 8.13 -12.64 -4.76
C GLY A 149 8.70 -11.22 -4.80
N ALA A 150 9.20 -10.86 -5.97
CA ALA A 150 9.80 -9.54 -6.21
C ALA A 150 9.02 -8.77 -7.28
N GLU A 151 8.73 -7.50 -7.00
CA GLU A 151 8.06 -6.55 -7.90
C GLU A 151 9.02 -5.45 -8.32
N ILE A 152 8.91 -4.99 -9.56
CA ILE A 152 9.59 -3.79 -10.03
C ILE A 152 8.68 -2.59 -9.82
N VAL A 153 9.14 -1.64 -9.03
CA VAL A 153 8.48 -0.35 -8.84
C VAL A 153 8.89 0.55 -10.00
N SER A 154 8.02 0.68 -10.99
CA SER A 154 8.25 1.47 -12.20
C SER A 154 7.31 2.67 -12.34
N LYS A 155 6.32 2.80 -11.47
CA LYS A 155 5.33 3.87 -11.51
C LYS A 155 4.70 4.16 -10.16
N ILE A 156 4.28 5.40 -9.97
CA ILE A 156 3.38 5.83 -8.90
C ILE A 156 2.05 6.26 -9.49
N LYS A 157 0.97 6.10 -8.74
CA LYS A 157 -0.37 6.45 -9.18
C LYS A 157 -1.07 7.36 -8.18
N LEU A 158 -1.78 8.36 -8.69
CA LEU A 158 -2.81 9.06 -7.93
C LEU A 158 -4.12 8.32 -8.13
N LYS A 159 -4.72 7.84 -7.06
CA LYS A 159 -5.93 7.03 -7.10
C LYS A 159 -7.10 7.73 -6.41
N LYS A 160 -8.28 7.60 -7.00
CA LYS A 160 -9.56 7.99 -6.40
C LYS A 160 -10.18 6.78 -5.72
N SER A 161 -10.72 6.98 -4.53
CA SER A 161 -11.47 5.97 -3.77
C SER A 161 -12.93 6.37 -3.66
N VAL A 162 -13.82 5.46 -4.06
CA VAL A 162 -15.27 5.59 -3.88
C VAL A 162 -15.73 4.45 -2.99
N LEU A 163 -16.46 4.75 -1.94
CA LEU A 163 -17.03 3.71 -1.07
C LEU A 163 -18.29 3.15 -1.72
N SER A 164 -18.34 1.84 -1.86
CA SER A 164 -19.53 1.10 -2.28
C SER A 164 -19.97 0.10 -1.19
N PRO A 165 -21.18 -0.46 -1.26
CA PRO A 165 -21.64 -1.50 -0.33
C PRO A 165 -20.72 -2.75 -0.33
N LYS A 166 -20.00 -2.99 -1.43
CA LYS A 166 -19.04 -4.11 -1.56
C LYS A 166 -17.64 -3.77 -1.02
N GLY A 167 -17.39 -2.51 -0.70
CA GLY A 167 -16.10 -1.99 -0.23
C GLY A 167 -15.60 -0.84 -1.09
N PRO A 168 -14.37 -0.37 -0.87
CA PRO A 168 -13.81 0.71 -1.67
C PRO A 168 -13.57 0.23 -3.12
N GLU A 169 -13.85 1.12 -4.06
CA GLU A 169 -13.52 0.97 -5.48
C GLU A 169 -12.50 2.05 -5.83
N TYR A 170 -11.46 1.66 -6.57
CA TYR A 170 -10.37 2.55 -6.93
C TYR A 170 -10.33 2.79 -8.44
N SER A 171 -10.01 4.03 -8.82
CA SER A 171 -9.73 4.40 -10.21
C SER A 171 -8.49 5.29 -10.27
N ASP A 172 -7.76 5.20 -11.37
CA ASP A 172 -6.53 5.96 -11.56
C ASP A 172 -6.85 7.35 -12.11
N LEU A 173 -6.31 8.38 -11.49
CA LEU A 173 -6.40 9.77 -11.91
C LEU A 173 -5.13 10.25 -12.62
N LEU A 174 -3.99 9.65 -12.27
CA LEU A 174 -2.69 9.94 -12.84
C LEU A 174 -1.75 8.74 -12.66
N GLU A 175 -0.88 8.53 -13.63
CA GLU A 175 0.24 7.60 -13.57
C GLU A 175 1.53 8.34 -13.91
N VAL A 176 2.55 8.25 -13.03
CA VAL A 176 3.87 8.82 -13.21
C VAL A 176 4.87 7.68 -13.31
N ASN A 177 5.52 7.56 -14.46
CA ASN A 177 6.50 6.49 -14.72
C ASN A 177 7.90 6.87 -14.23
N ALA A 178 8.67 5.85 -13.86
CA ALA A 178 10.11 5.98 -13.64
C ALA A 178 10.82 6.47 -14.91
N LYS A 179 11.94 7.14 -14.73
CA LYS A 179 12.76 7.71 -15.82
C LYS A 179 14.15 7.11 -15.78
#